data_d8752b5470e00fa1e96a03d9678dc32e
#
_entry.id   d8752b5470e00fa1e96a03d9678dc32e
#
_cell.length_a   1.000
_cell.length_b   1.000
_cell.length_c   1.000
_cell.angle_alpha   90.00
_cell.angle_beta   90.00
_cell.angle_gamma   90.00
#
_symmetry.space_group_name_H-M   'P 1'
#
loop_
_entity.id
_entity.type
_entity.pdbx_description
1 polymer ?
#
loop_
_entity_poly.entity_id
_entity_poly.type
_entity_poly.pdbx_seq_one_letter_code
_entity_poly.pdbx_strand_id
1 'polypeptide(L)'
;PPYASKAEFYAAWRASIAPEASTLPGSVWDGELLFLGALAPAGSIVTHRLFPVRGAERQWLGKRFDRRGDVGTNRFRRGDDDEALGRDFSWSISTSRRDGEEALVLNYAAAPTPDRLFGTVLRMRDELRELEPGVLLGIGSMAATGGMRNGAPFILRRRSGGESDDDDTTD
;
A
#
# COMPACT_ATOMS: atom_id res chain seq x y z
N PRO A 1 -4.04 10.26 -14.75
CA PRO A 1 -3.19 9.19 -14.26
C PRO A 1 -1.92 9.11 -15.10
N PRO A 2 -0.73 8.79 -14.52
CA PRO A 2 0.54 8.75 -15.24
C PRO A 2 0.65 7.59 -16.24
N TYR A 3 -0.30 6.66 -16.23
CA TYR A 3 -0.37 5.52 -17.15
C TYR A 3 -1.73 5.49 -17.86
N ALA A 4 -1.73 5.27 -19.18
CA ALA A 4 -2.94 5.19 -19.98
C ALA A 4 -3.62 3.81 -19.90
N SER A 5 -2.87 2.76 -19.51
CA SER A 5 -3.36 1.38 -19.45
C SER A 5 -2.68 0.54 -18.38
N LYS A 6 -3.34 -0.57 -18.00
CA LYS A 6 -2.72 -1.59 -17.15
C LYS A 6 -1.45 -2.18 -17.77
N ALA A 7 -1.44 -2.36 -19.08
CA ALA A 7 -0.26 -2.92 -19.78
C ALA A 7 0.97 -2.03 -19.62
N GLU A 8 0.79 -0.72 -19.79
CA GLU A 8 1.84 0.27 -19.61
C GLU A 8 2.33 0.32 -18.14
N PHE A 9 1.43 0.35 -17.17
CA PHE A 9 1.78 0.26 -15.76
C PHE A 9 2.59 -1.01 -15.44
N TYR A 10 2.15 -2.17 -15.92
CA TYR A 10 2.85 -3.42 -15.66
C TYR A 10 4.20 -3.52 -16.37
N ALA A 11 4.37 -2.84 -17.51
CA ALA A 11 5.68 -2.73 -18.15
C ALA A 11 6.65 -1.92 -17.28
N ALA A 12 6.22 -0.76 -16.79
CA ALA A 12 7.00 0.06 -15.87
C ALA A 12 7.30 -0.68 -14.56
N TRP A 13 6.31 -1.38 -13.98
CA TRP A 13 6.50 -2.15 -12.76
C TRP A 13 7.53 -3.28 -12.92
N ARG A 14 7.54 -3.99 -14.06
CA ARG A 14 8.57 -5.00 -14.35
C ARG A 14 9.96 -4.43 -14.55
N ALA A 15 10.06 -3.21 -15.08
CA ALA A 15 11.34 -2.52 -15.24
C ALA A 15 11.88 -1.90 -13.94
N SER A 16 11.04 -1.82 -12.90
CA SER A 16 11.39 -1.29 -11.59
C SER A 16 12.03 -2.38 -10.71
N ILE A 17 12.76 -1.96 -9.69
CA ILE A 17 13.51 -2.84 -8.77
C ILE A 17 12.89 -2.86 -7.36
N ALA A 18 13.23 -3.83 -6.53
CA ALA A 18 12.89 -3.78 -5.12
C ALA A 18 13.54 -2.55 -4.46
N PRO A 19 12.81 -1.80 -3.60
CA PRO A 19 13.43 -0.68 -2.89
C PRO A 19 14.45 -1.18 -1.88
N GLU A 20 15.41 -0.33 -1.54
CA GLU A 20 16.34 -0.62 -0.47
C GLU A 20 15.63 -0.66 0.89
N ALA A 21 15.70 -1.78 1.60
CA ALA A 21 14.98 -2.00 2.85
C ALA A 21 15.28 -0.95 3.93
N SER A 22 16.53 -0.46 3.97
CA SER A 22 16.98 0.57 4.93
C SER A 22 16.27 1.92 4.77
N THR A 23 15.68 2.20 3.63
CA THR A 23 15.00 3.47 3.34
C THR A 23 13.54 3.51 3.81
N LEU A 24 12.98 2.38 4.22
CA LEU A 24 11.57 2.24 4.56
C LEU A 24 11.23 2.64 6.01
N PRO A 25 12.01 2.25 7.04
CA PRO A 25 11.65 2.52 8.43
C PRO A 25 11.43 4.01 8.71
N GLY A 26 10.30 4.33 9.37
CA GLY A 26 9.90 5.69 9.70
C GLY A 26 9.38 6.52 8.53
N SER A 27 9.29 5.95 7.34
CA SER A 27 8.84 6.69 6.16
C SER A 27 7.32 6.77 6.05
N VAL A 28 6.84 7.89 5.51
CA VAL A 28 5.43 8.14 5.20
C VAL A 28 5.29 8.34 3.69
N TRP A 29 4.28 7.69 3.14
CA TRP A 29 4.03 7.66 1.71
C TRP A 29 2.61 8.06 1.40
N ASP A 30 2.44 8.99 0.46
CA ASP A 30 1.13 9.36 -0.08
C ASP A 30 0.78 8.44 -1.24
N GLY A 31 -0.47 7.96 -1.24
CA GLY A 31 -0.94 6.92 -2.14
C GLY A 31 -1.98 7.41 -3.14
N GLU A 32 -1.87 6.92 -4.37
CA GLU A 32 -2.83 7.13 -5.44
C GLU A 32 -3.25 5.78 -6.04
N LEU A 33 -4.55 5.47 -5.97
CA LEU A 33 -5.11 4.29 -6.64
C LEU A 33 -5.27 4.57 -8.12
N LEU A 34 -4.75 3.67 -8.96
CA LEU A 34 -4.84 3.79 -10.41
C LEU A 34 -5.99 2.95 -10.94
N PHE A 35 -7.05 3.62 -11.39
CA PHE A 35 -8.21 2.97 -12.03
C PHE A 35 -7.96 2.88 -13.53
N LEU A 36 -7.24 1.82 -13.94
CA LEU A 36 -6.84 1.60 -15.33
C LEU A 36 -7.75 0.58 -16.01
N GLY A 37 -8.34 0.98 -17.15
CA GLY A 37 -9.15 0.13 -18.02
C GLY A 37 -10.66 0.41 -17.99
N ALA A 38 -11.41 -0.33 -18.82
CA ALA A 38 -12.85 -0.09 -19.08
C ALA A 38 -13.77 -0.23 -17.84
N LEU A 39 -13.33 -0.95 -16.81
CA LEU A 39 -14.06 -1.14 -15.55
C LEU A 39 -13.60 -0.19 -14.43
N ALA A 40 -12.80 0.81 -14.75
CA ALA A 40 -12.27 1.77 -13.79
C ALA A 40 -13.34 2.43 -12.90
N PRO A 41 -14.48 2.90 -13.40
CA PRO A 41 -15.54 3.50 -12.57
C PRO A 41 -16.13 2.50 -11.57
N ALA A 42 -16.39 1.26 -12.00
CA ALA A 42 -16.93 0.21 -11.13
C ALA A 42 -15.89 -0.21 -10.06
N GLY A 43 -14.62 -0.33 -10.45
CA GLY A 43 -13.51 -0.62 -9.53
C GLY A 43 -13.35 0.43 -8.45
N SER A 44 -13.51 1.71 -8.79
CA SER A 44 -13.49 2.82 -7.83
C SER A 44 -14.58 2.69 -6.77
N ILE A 45 -15.83 2.44 -7.18
CA ILE A 45 -16.97 2.29 -6.27
C ILE A 45 -16.77 1.08 -5.35
N VAL A 46 -16.31 -0.05 -5.89
CA VAL A 46 -16.05 -1.27 -5.11
C VAL A 46 -14.92 -1.02 -4.10
N THR A 47 -13.83 -0.41 -4.52
CA THR A 47 -12.69 -0.12 -3.62
C THR A 47 -13.11 0.82 -2.50
N HIS A 48 -13.81 1.91 -2.80
CA HIS A 48 -14.29 2.85 -1.78
C HIS A 48 -15.36 2.26 -0.85
N ARG A 49 -16.18 1.31 -1.31
CA ARG A 49 -17.19 0.63 -0.48
C ARG A 49 -16.64 -0.53 0.33
N LEU A 50 -15.64 -1.27 -0.20
CA LEU A 50 -15.04 -2.41 0.48
C LEU A 50 -14.00 -2.00 1.52
N PHE A 51 -13.60 -0.72 1.57
CA PHE A 51 -12.56 -0.23 2.47
C PHE A 51 -13.05 0.71 3.60
N PRO A 52 -14.22 0.49 4.27
CA PRO A 52 -14.56 1.28 5.44
C PRO A 52 -13.68 0.86 6.62
N VAL A 53 -12.88 1.78 7.14
CA VAL A 53 -12.37 1.69 8.51
C VAL A 53 -13.44 2.27 9.42
N ARG A 54 -13.77 1.60 10.54
CA ARG A 54 -14.77 2.11 11.50
C ARG A 54 -14.41 3.54 11.91
N GLY A 55 -15.29 4.50 11.60
CA GLY A 55 -15.15 5.90 11.97
C GLY A 55 -14.22 6.76 11.10
N ALA A 56 -13.63 6.20 10.02
CA ALA A 56 -12.87 6.99 9.06
C ALA A 56 -13.68 7.23 7.79
N GLU A 57 -13.57 8.41 7.21
CA GLU A 57 -14.02 8.63 5.85
C GLU A 57 -13.23 7.75 4.88
N ARG A 58 -13.86 7.41 3.78
CA ARG A 58 -13.53 6.26 2.91
C ARG A 58 -12.32 6.48 1.99
N GLN A 59 -11.48 7.48 2.22
CA GLN A 59 -10.36 7.79 1.35
C GLN A 59 -9.06 7.23 1.90
N TRP A 60 -8.46 6.29 1.18
CA TRP A 60 -7.11 5.85 1.43
C TRP A 60 -6.12 6.95 1.04
N LEU A 61 -5.19 7.28 1.93
CA LEU A 61 -4.19 8.34 1.76
C LEU A 61 -2.80 7.79 1.46
N GLY A 62 -2.57 6.51 1.76
CA GLY A 62 -1.26 5.91 1.56
C GLY A 62 -0.83 4.99 2.70
N LYS A 63 0.45 4.95 2.97
CA LYS A 63 1.07 4.02 3.93
C LYS A 63 2.08 4.72 4.82
N ARG A 64 2.27 4.16 6.01
CA ARG A 64 3.33 4.52 6.94
C ARG A 64 4.09 3.26 7.32
N PHE A 65 5.41 3.30 7.28
CA PHE A 65 6.29 2.26 7.78
C PHE A 65 6.79 2.66 9.17
N ASP A 66 6.72 1.75 10.12
CA ASP A 66 7.12 2.04 11.49
C ASP A 66 8.64 2.19 11.58
N ARG A 67 9.12 2.98 12.56
CA ARG A 67 10.55 3.18 12.77
C ARG A 67 11.27 1.92 13.25
N ARG A 68 10.55 1.02 13.90
CA ARG A 68 11.08 -0.22 14.49
C ARG A 68 10.31 -1.41 13.95
N GLY A 69 11.06 -2.46 13.61
CA GLY A 69 10.49 -3.70 13.09
C GLY A 69 10.03 -3.61 11.63
N ASP A 70 9.65 -4.74 11.10
CA ASP A 70 9.22 -4.91 9.72
C ASP A 70 7.69 -4.81 9.61
N VAL A 71 7.13 -3.72 10.16
CA VAL A 71 5.69 -3.46 10.21
C VAL A 71 5.35 -2.08 9.68
N GLY A 72 4.09 -1.90 9.34
CA GLY A 72 3.55 -0.62 8.92
C GLY A 72 2.03 -0.67 8.88
N THR A 73 1.42 0.45 8.54
CA THR A 73 -0.03 0.61 8.55
C THR A 73 -0.51 1.44 7.37
N ASN A 74 -1.76 1.28 6.98
CA ASN A 74 -2.40 2.17 6.01
C ASN A 74 -2.92 3.42 6.68
N ARG A 75 -2.90 4.51 5.94
CA ARG A 75 -3.40 5.83 6.31
C ARG A 75 -4.71 6.09 5.59
N PHE A 76 -5.70 6.60 6.32
CA PHE A 76 -7.02 6.93 5.81
C PHE A 76 -7.42 8.33 6.27
N ARG A 77 -8.20 9.02 5.46
CA ARG A 77 -8.80 10.30 5.86
C ARG A 77 -9.90 10.06 6.91
N ARG A 78 -9.87 10.85 7.97
CA ARG A 78 -10.88 10.90 9.01
C ARG A 78 -11.33 12.36 9.19
N GLY A 79 -12.54 12.68 8.74
CA GLY A 79 -12.97 14.09 8.70
C GLY A 79 -12.16 14.93 7.71
N ASP A 80 -12.16 16.24 7.89
CA ASP A 80 -11.53 17.15 6.94
C ASP A 80 -10.01 17.23 7.09
N ASP A 81 -9.48 17.14 8.32
CA ASP A 81 -8.06 17.40 8.62
C ASP A 81 -7.37 16.29 9.42
N ASP A 82 -8.06 15.19 9.78
CA ASP A 82 -7.52 14.13 10.61
C ASP A 82 -7.22 12.86 9.81
N GLU A 83 -6.20 12.11 10.24
CA GLU A 83 -5.83 10.82 9.66
C GLU A 83 -6.15 9.69 10.65
N ALA A 84 -6.68 8.59 10.14
CA ALA A 84 -6.83 7.34 10.87
C ALA A 84 -5.82 6.31 10.35
N LEU A 85 -5.16 5.62 11.26
CA LEU A 85 -4.29 4.48 10.96
C LEU A 85 -5.08 3.18 11.09
N GLY A 86 -4.74 2.20 10.28
CA GLY A 86 -5.36 0.89 10.37
C GLY A 86 -4.95 -0.05 9.25
N ARG A 87 -5.31 -1.32 9.40
CA ARG A 87 -4.90 -2.41 8.49
C ARG A 87 -3.41 -2.54 8.42
N ASP A 88 -2.84 -2.93 9.56
CA ASP A 88 -1.43 -3.16 9.70
C ASP A 88 -0.96 -4.29 8.79
N PHE A 89 0.28 -4.21 8.39
CA PHE A 89 0.97 -5.21 7.58
C PHE A 89 2.38 -5.45 8.12
N SER A 90 2.86 -6.67 7.96
CA SER A 90 4.31 -6.92 7.98
C SER A 90 4.87 -6.77 6.58
N TRP A 91 6.13 -6.36 6.47
CA TRP A 91 6.78 -6.21 5.18
C TRP A 91 8.13 -6.92 5.12
N SER A 92 8.54 -7.28 3.92
CA SER A 92 9.87 -7.84 3.62
C SER A 92 10.21 -7.67 2.16
N ILE A 93 11.51 -7.61 1.84
CA ILE A 93 11.96 -7.83 0.47
C ILE A 93 11.91 -9.34 0.21
N SER A 94 11.16 -9.74 -0.80
CA SER A 94 10.90 -11.15 -1.08
C SER A 94 10.47 -11.36 -2.52
N THR A 95 10.38 -12.60 -2.94
CA THR A 95 9.97 -12.99 -4.29
C THR A 95 8.53 -12.62 -4.59
N SER A 96 8.32 -11.87 -5.66
CA SER A 96 7.03 -11.52 -6.19
C SER A 96 6.27 -12.76 -6.69
N ARG A 97 4.99 -12.85 -6.34
CA ARG A 97 4.08 -13.87 -6.90
C ARG A 97 3.66 -13.58 -8.34
N ARG A 98 4.00 -12.40 -8.86
CA ARG A 98 3.61 -11.99 -10.19
C ARG A 98 4.60 -12.46 -11.26
N ASP A 99 5.89 -12.34 -11.00
CA ASP A 99 6.95 -12.61 -12.01
C ASP A 99 8.17 -13.34 -11.47
N GLY A 100 8.25 -13.58 -10.16
CA GLY A 100 9.36 -14.31 -9.55
C GLY A 100 10.57 -13.46 -9.17
N GLU A 101 10.59 -12.18 -9.53
CA GLU A 101 11.66 -11.25 -9.18
C GLU A 101 11.45 -10.63 -7.80
N GLU A 102 12.46 -9.99 -7.23
CA GLU A 102 12.35 -9.34 -5.93
C GLU A 102 11.39 -8.15 -5.93
N ALA A 103 10.65 -8.01 -4.85
CA ALA A 103 9.76 -6.89 -4.57
C ALA A 103 9.65 -6.65 -3.07
N LEU A 104 9.26 -5.45 -2.67
CA LEU A 104 8.76 -5.17 -1.34
C LEU A 104 7.37 -5.77 -1.20
N VAL A 105 7.22 -6.72 -0.31
CA VAL A 105 5.99 -7.45 -0.07
C VAL A 105 5.36 -7.00 1.25
N LEU A 106 4.11 -6.54 1.20
CA LEU A 106 3.32 -6.22 2.37
C LEU A 106 2.30 -7.34 2.59
N ASN A 107 2.38 -7.98 3.75
CA ASN A 107 1.52 -9.11 4.10
C ASN A 107 0.62 -8.75 5.28
N TYR A 108 -0.66 -8.58 5.03
CA TYR A 108 -1.64 -8.18 6.03
C TYR A 108 -2.05 -9.34 6.97
N ALA A 109 -1.86 -10.57 6.52
CA ALA A 109 -2.12 -11.74 7.37
C ALA A 109 -1.00 -12.00 8.39
N ALA A 110 0.19 -11.46 8.16
CA ALA A 110 1.34 -11.60 9.03
C ALA A 110 1.59 -10.38 9.93
N ALA A 111 0.68 -9.40 9.92
CA ALA A 111 0.75 -8.27 10.83
C ALA A 111 0.67 -8.74 12.30
N PRO A 112 1.28 -8.02 13.25
CA PRO A 112 1.17 -8.34 14.68
C PRO A 112 -0.27 -8.39 15.18
N THR A 113 -1.12 -7.51 14.64
CA THR A 113 -2.58 -7.48 14.88
C THR A 113 -3.33 -7.53 13.54
N PRO A 114 -3.48 -8.73 12.94
CA PRO A 114 -4.10 -8.83 11.61
C PRO A 114 -5.57 -8.38 11.65
N ASP A 115 -5.95 -7.50 10.72
CA ASP A 115 -7.35 -7.20 10.48
C ASP A 115 -8.09 -8.48 10.09
N ARG A 116 -9.22 -8.77 10.79
CA ARG A 116 -9.97 -10.00 10.57
C ARG A 116 -10.43 -10.16 9.13
N LEU A 117 -10.94 -9.11 8.51
CA LEU A 117 -11.43 -9.17 7.14
C LEU A 117 -10.28 -9.16 6.13
N PHE A 118 -9.42 -8.16 6.19
CA PHE A 118 -8.37 -7.95 5.17
C PHE A 118 -7.16 -8.86 5.36
N GLY A 119 -6.72 -9.07 6.61
CA GLY A 119 -5.62 -9.94 6.91
C GLY A 119 -6.01 -11.42 6.83
N THR A 120 -7.05 -11.83 7.56
CA THR A 120 -7.36 -13.26 7.73
C THR A 120 -8.23 -13.80 6.61
N VAL A 121 -9.35 -13.14 6.26
CA VAL A 121 -10.33 -13.66 5.29
C VAL A 121 -9.90 -13.39 3.85
N LEU A 122 -9.63 -12.13 3.52
CA LEU A 122 -9.28 -11.72 2.15
C LEU A 122 -7.81 -11.97 1.82
N ARG A 123 -6.96 -12.16 2.82
CA ARG A 123 -5.52 -12.38 2.69
C ARG A 123 -4.89 -11.37 1.75
N MET A 124 -5.10 -10.11 2.08
CA MET A 124 -4.59 -9.00 1.30
C MET A 124 -3.06 -9.03 1.29
N ARG A 125 -2.49 -8.72 0.12
CA ARG A 125 -1.06 -8.66 -0.12
C ARG A 125 -0.80 -7.59 -1.15
N ASP A 126 0.17 -6.73 -0.86
CA ASP A 126 0.68 -5.77 -1.83
C ASP A 126 2.11 -6.13 -2.19
N GLU A 127 2.48 -5.87 -3.44
CA GLU A 127 3.85 -6.01 -3.93
C GLU A 127 4.26 -4.71 -4.60
N LEU A 128 5.42 -4.16 -4.20
CA LEU A 128 5.88 -2.86 -4.62
C LEU A 128 7.30 -2.92 -5.18
N ARG A 129 7.56 -2.06 -6.17
CA ARG A 129 8.90 -1.83 -6.73
C ARG A 129 9.16 -0.34 -6.88
N GLU A 130 10.41 0.05 -6.73
CA GLU A 130 10.84 1.42 -6.86
C GLU A 130 11.09 1.74 -8.34
N LEU A 131 10.32 2.69 -8.86
CA LEU A 131 10.47 3.22 -10.20
C LEU A 131 11.63 4.20 -10.26
N GLU A 132 11.70 5.08 -9.27
CA GLU A 132 12.73 6.09 -9.06
C GLU A 132 12.76 6.45 -7.58
N PRO A 133 13.83 7.08 -7.06
CA PRO A 133 13.94 7.41 -5.64
C PRO A 133 12.70 8.16 -5.12
N GLY A 134 12.04 7.56 -4.12
CA GLY A 134 10.83 8.11 -3.51
C GLY A 134 9.53 7.85 -4.27
N VAL A 135 9.53 7.02 -5.32
CA VAL A 135 8.30 6.60 -6.04
C VAL A 135 8.21 5.08 -6.13
N LEU A 136 7.21 4.50 -5.48
CA LEU A 136 6.94 3.06 -5.54
C LEU A 136 5.70 2.79 -6.40
N LEU A 137 5.83 1.86 -7.33
CA LEU A 137 4.69 1.26 -8.04
C LEU A 137 4.21 0.04 -7.26
N GLY A 138 2.94 -0.01 -6.94
CA GLY A 138 2.34 -1.06 -6.14
C GLY A 138 1.22 -1.82 -6.85
N ILE A 139 1.09 -3.10 -6.53
CA ILE A 139 0.00 -3.96 -6.97
C ILE A 139 -0.63 -4.56 -5.71
N GLY A 140 -1.82 -4.08 -5.37
CA GLY A 140 -2.63 -4.66 -4.28
C GLY A 140 -3.43 -5.86 -4.77
N SER A 141 -3.43 -6.93 -4.00
CA SER A 141 -4.16 -8.15 -4.34
C SER A 141 -4.89 -8.74 -3.14
N MET A 142 -5.98 -9.46 -3.42
CA MET A 142 -6.72 -10.23 -2.44
C MET A 142 -6.93 -11.64 -2.99
N ALA A 143 -6.75 -12.66 -2.15
CA ALA A 143 -6.92 -14.05 -2.57
C ALA A 143 -8.33 -14.31 -3.12
N ALA A 144 -9.35 -13.71 -2.49
CA ALA A 144 -10.76 -13.85 -2.88
C ALA A 144 -11.09 -13.29 -4.28
N THR A 145 -10.26 -12.39 -4.83
CA THR A 145 -10.49 -11.78 -6.15
C THR A 145 -9.57 -12.33 -7.24
N GLY A 146 -8.91 -13.47 -7.01
CA GLY A 146 -7.96 -14.08 -7.96
C GLY A 146 -6.50 -13.68 -7.74
N GLY A 147 -6.18 -13.08 -6.60
CA GLY A 147 -4.81 -12.74 -6.22
C GLY A 147 -4.13 -11.77 -7.17
N MET A 148 -2.83 -11.97 -7.39
CA MET A 148 -1.99 -11.08 -8.21
C MET A 148 -2.39 -11.00 -9.69
N ARG A 149 -3.22 -11.93 -10.19
CA ARG A 149 -3.73 -11.86 -11.57
C ARG A 149 -4.69 -10.70 -11.78
N ASN A 150 -5.47 -10.39 -10.73
CA ASN A 150 -6.48 -9.31 -10.71
C ASN A 150 -6.08 -8.17 -9.75
N GLY A 151 -4.78 -7.94 -9.61
CA GLY A 151 -4.27 -6.90 -8.74
C GLY A 151 -4.69 -5.48 -9.15
N ALA A 152 -4.85 -4.63 -8.16
CA ALA A 152 -5.17 -3.21 -8.29
C ALA A 152 -3.88 -2.39 -8.29
N PRO A 153 -3.56 -1.69 -9.38
CA PRO A 153 -2.40 -0.81 -9.45
C PRO A 153 -2.56 0.42 -8.55
N PHE A 154 -1.46 0.82 -7.92
CA PHE A 154 -1.37 2.09 -7.19
C PHE A 154 0.06 2.65 -7.24
N ILE A 155 0.21 3.90 -6.87
CA ILE A 155 1.51 4.57 -6.72
C ILE A 155 1.62 5.07 -5.29
N LEU A 156 2.82 4.96 -4.72
CA LEU A 156 3.21 5.65 -3.50
C LEU A 156 4.29 6.67 -3.81
N ARG A 157 4.15 7.87 -3.25
CA ARG A 157 5.18 8.92 -3.29
C ARG A 157 5.62 9.21 -1.87
N ARG A 158 6.92 9.20 -1.64
CA ARG A 158 7.48 9.51 -0.33
C ARG A 158 7.15 10.95 0.02
N ARG A 159 6.61 11.16 1.22
CA ARG A 159 6.36 12.50 1.74
C ARG A 159 7.70 13.12 2.15
N SER A 160 8.06 14.25 1.55
CA SER A 160 9.22 15.04 1.96
C SER A 160 8.91 15.74 3.28
N GLY A 161 9.73 15.51 4.33
CA GLY A 161 9.60 16.24 5.60
C GLY A 161 8.39 15.79 6.44
N GLY A 162 8.37 14.54 6.85
CA GLY A 162 7.65 14.15 8.07
C GLY A 162 8.53 14.52 9.25
N GLU A 163 8.32 15.70 9.80
CA GLU A 163 8.88 16.14 11.07
C GLU A 163 8.48 15.12 12.13
N SER A 164 9.45 14.69 12.87
CA SER A 164 9.28 13.86 14.04
C SER A 164 8.43 14.64 15.06
N ASP A 165 7.17 14.25 15.24
CA ASP A 165 6.52 14.52 16.51
C ASP A 165 7.24 13.64 17.56
N ASP A 166 8.39 14.12 17.99
CA ASP A 166 9.04 13.71 19.22
C ASP A 166 8.22 14.30 20.37
N ASP A 167 7.07 13.71 20.64
CA ASP A 167 6.43 13.87 21.95
C ASP A 167 6.99 12.79 22.88
N ASP A 168 8.28 12.98 23.24
CA ASP A 168 8.90 12.35 24.39
C ASP A 168 8.49 13.16 25.64
N THR A 169 7.25 13.03 26.05
CA THR A 169 6.86 13.41 27.40
C THR A 169 7.16 12.26 28.35
N THR A 170 8.42 12.19 28.73
CA THR A 170 8.84 11.61 30.00
C THR A 170 8.42 12.58 31.12
N ASP A 171 7.50 12.16 31.97
CA ASP A 171 7.51 12.40 33.42
C ASP A 171 6.72 11.31 34.12
#